data_c08750a014592b34ffaa30a2ecb1ab35
#
_entry.id   c08750a014592b34ffaa30a2ecb1ab35
#
_cell.length_a   1.000
_cell.length_b   1.000
_cell.length_c   1.000
_cell.angle_alpha   90.00
_cell.angle_beta   90.00
_cell.angle_gamma   90.00
#
_symmetry.space_group_name_H-M   'P 1'
#
loop_
_entity.id
_entity.type
_entity.pdbx_description
1 polymer ?
#
loop_
_entity_poly.entity_id
_entity_poly.type
_entity_poly.pdbx_seq_one_letter_code
_entity_poly.pdbx_strand_id
1 'polypeptide(L)'
;MTTRIPLHRGKTLHVFGALLGLSAVLGACTPQTTEIATTASVSNDYRHRHPIAVTEANRSIVVFVGQARGGLSGSQRADVMGVAQTWVREGTGAVIADVPIDTPNARAAAASFREIQSVLMAGGVPSRAITLHHYRPDDPRTLPTIRLSYPKITAVAGPCGLWPQDLGPNIDNAAYNENRPYHNFGCATQRNLAAMIDNPADLEQPRPESPAYTARRDSAFEKYRKGTSTATTYPEADKAKLSDSGK
;
A
#
# COMPACT_ATOMS: atom_id res chain seq x y z
N MET A 1 -69.68 -15.83 70.16
CA MET A 1 -68.66 -14.86 70.52
C MET A 1 -67.57 -14.88 69.42
N THR A 2 -67.70 -13.99 68.48
CA THR A 2 -66.79 -13.92 67.28
C THR A 2 -65.98 -12.63 67.42
N THR A 3 -64.72 -12.80 67.76
CA THR A 3 -63.78 -11.69 67.96
C THR A 3 -63.26 -11.30 66.57
N ARG A 4 -63.53 -10.08 66.09
CA ARG A 4 -62.94 -9.49 64.85
C ARG A 4 -61.68 -8.81 65.22
N ILE A 5 -60.57 -9.22 64.55
CA ILE A 5 -59.25 -8.58 64.59
C ILE A 5 -59.26 -7.44 63.57
N PRO A 6 -58.91 -6.20 63.91
CA PRO A 6 -58.82 -5.10 62.94
C PRO A 6 -57.55 -5.23 62.16
N LEU A 7 -57.69 -5.36 60.84
CA LEU A 7 -56.57 -5.33 59.90
C LEU A 7 -56.05 -3.90 59.78
N HIS A 8 -54.84 -3.66 60.26
CA HIS A 8 -54.12 -2.42 60.05
C HIS A 8 -53.63 -2.31 58.59
N ARG A 9 -54.54 -2.00 57.67
CA ARG A 9 -54.30 -1.90 56.22
C ARG A 9 -53.44 -0.69 55.79
N GLY A 10 -53.22 0.31 56.65
CA GLY A 10 -52.54 1.55 56.28
C GLY A 10 -51.01 1.49 56.35
N LYS A 11 -50.46 0.82 57.33
CA LYS A 11 -49.00 0.80 57.56
C LYS A 11 -48.22 -0.12 56.60
N THR A 12 -48.84 -1.19 56.15
CA THR A 12 -48.24 -2.12 55.19
C THR A 12 -48.10 -1.51 53.80
N LEU A 13 -49.04 -0.64 53.39
CA LEU A 13 -48.98 0.01 52.07
C LEU A 13 -47.85 1.02 51.96
N HIS A 14 -47.55 1.76 53.04
CA HIS A 14 -46.43 2.71 53.07
C HIS A 14 -45.06 2.01 53.11
N VAL A 15 -44.95 0.87 53.79
CA VAL A 15 -43.70 0.08 53.83
C VAL A 15 -43.41 -0.56 52.46
N PHE A 16 -44.42 -1.06 51.76
CA PHE A 16 -44.25 -1.57 50.40
C PHE A 16 -43.92 -0.49 49.39
N GLY A 17 -44.48 0.71 49.50
CA GLY A 17 -44.14 1.86 48.66
C GLY A 17 -42.73 2.36 48.92
N ALA A 18 -42.26 2.39 50.15
CA ALA A 18 -40.89 2.78 50.49
C ALA A 18 -39.85 1.76 50.05
N LEU A 19 -40.15 0.47 50.10
CA LEU A 19 -39.26 -0.60 49.60
C LEU A 19 -39.15 -0.61 48.05
N LEU A 20 -40.27 -0.35 47.36
CA LEU A 20 -40.27 -0.21 45.90
C LEU A 20 -39.52 1.05 45.43
N GLY A 21 -39.63 2.17 46.16
CA GLY A 21 -38.92 3.40 45.89
C GLY A 21 -37.40 3.25 46.11
N LEU A 22 -36.98 2.54 47.17
CA LEU A 22 -35.58 2.29 47.45
C LEU A 22 -34.92 1.35 46.44
N SER A 23 -35.65 0.35 45.94
CA SER A 23 -35.14 -0.55 44.87
C SER A 23 -34.98 0.17 43.55
N ALA A 24 -35.82 1.16 43.21
CA ALA A 24 -35.70 1.96 42.00
C ALA A 24 -34.48 2.90 42.03
N VAL A 25 -34.10 3.44 43.22
CA VAL A 25 -32.92 4.31 43.37
C VAL A 25 -31.63 3.50 43.34
N LEU A 26 -31.64 2.29 43.87
CA LEU A 26 -30.46 1.40 43.83
C LEU A 26 -30.22 0.80 42.42
N GLY A 27 -31.22 0.69 41.59
CA GLY A 27 -31.10 0.22 40.21
C GLY A 27 -30.54 1.28 39.25
N ALA A 28 -30.57 2.56 39.61
CA ALA A 28 -30.04 3.65 38.78
C ALA A 28 -28.50 3.72 38.76
N CYS A 29 -27.83 2.99 39.64
CA CYS A 29 -26.37 2.87 39.68
C CYS A 29 -25.84 1.52 39.16
N THR A 30 -26.63 0.78 38.37
CA THR A 30 -25.98 -0.21 37.54
C THR A 30 -25.02 0.57 36.61
N PRO A 31 -23.70 0.36 36.69
CA PRO A 31 -22.88 0.78 35.60
C PRO A 31 -23.53 0.15 34.37
N GLN A 32 -24.06 0.96 33.44
CA GLN A 32 -24.13 0.47 32.10
C GLN A 32 -22.71 -0.05 31.84
N THR A 33 -22.51 -1.34 31.96
CA THR A 33 -21.57 -1.98 31.09
C THR A 33 -22.15 -1.68 29.70
N THR A 34 -21.91 -0.43 29.23
CA THR A 34 -21.59 -0.26 27.86
C THR A 34 -20.66 -1.44 27.69
N GLU A 35 -21.12 -2.52 27.08
CA GLU A 35 -20.17 -3.37 26.42
C GLU A 35 -19.20 -2.36 25.87
N ILE A 36 -18.02 -2.35 26.43
CA ILE A 36 -16.87 -1.82 25.74
C ILE A 36 -16.90 -2.74 24.56
N ALA A 37 -17.82 -2.42 23.65
CA ALA A 37 -17.94 -3.00 22.35
C ALA A 37 -16.54 -2.77 21.88
N THR A 38 -15.77 -3.76 22.12
CA THR A 38 -14.34 -3.87 21.97
C THR A 38 -13.89 -2.79 21.02
N THR A 39 -13.90 -1.54 21.50
CA THR A 39 -13.35 -0.38 20.83
C THR A 39 -11.88 -0.59 20.63
N ALA A 40 -11.31 -1.56 21.36
CA ALA A 40 -10.09 -2.22 21.04
C ALA A 40 -10.08 -2.89 19.66
N SER A 41 -11.21 -3.21 19.05
CA SER A 41 -11.24 -3.89 17.76
C SER A 41 -11.12 -2.94 16.56
N VAL A 42 -11.46 -1.67 16.71
CA VAL A 42 -11.17 -0.66 15.69
C VAL A 42 -9.89 0.03 16.10
N SER A 43 -8.81 -0.63 15.82
CA SER A 43 -7.48 -0.05 15.97
C SER A 43 -7.46 1.31 15.27
N ASN A 44 -7.09 2.38 15.99
CA ASN A 44 -6.83 3.69 15.38
C ASN A 44 -5.58 3.66 14.50
N ASP A 45 -4.90 2.53 14.42
CA ASP A 45 -3.77 2.34 13.53
C ASP A 45 -4.24 2.38 12.06
N TYR A 46 -3.72 3.34 11.33
CA TYR A 46 -4.01 3.53 9.91
C TYR A 46 -3.60 2.33 9.06
N ARG A 47 -2.68 1.47 9.52
CA ARG A 47 -2.26 0.25 8.81
C ARG A 47 -3.41 -0.73 8.66
N HIS A 48 -4.30 -0.80 9.63
CA HIS A 48 -5.50 -1.64 9.54
C HIS A 48 -6.58 -1.03 8.65
N ARG A 49 -6.65 0.30 8.56
CA ARG A 49 -7.60 0.97 7.67
C ARG A 49 -7.14 0.98 6.22
N HIS A 50 -5.83 1.04 6.01
CA HIS A 50 -5.18 1.09 4.70
C HIS A 50 -4.13 -0.01 4.58
N PRO A 51 -4.55 -1.29 4.61
CA PRO A 51 -3.60 -2.40 4.52
C PRO A 51 -2.90 -2.39 3.15
N ILE A 52 -1.64 -2.78 3.15
CA ILE A 52 -0.92 -3.05 1.92
C ILE A 52 -1.30 -4.47 1.50
N ALA A 53 -1.88 -4.60 0.31
CA ALA A 53 -2.24 -5.88 -0.28
C ALA A 53 -1.28 -6.22 -1.42
N VAL A 54 -0.99 -7.50 -1.58
CA VAL A 54 -0.25 -8.04 -2.72
C VAL A 54 -1.26 -8.37 -3.80
N THR A 55 -1.09 -7.77 -4.98
CA THR A 55 -2.00 -7.95 -6.11
C THR A 55 -1.21 -8.13 -7.40
N GLU A 56 -1.85 -8.69 -8.42
CA GLU A 56 -1.32 -8.69 -9.78
C GLU A 56 -1.75 -7.42 -10.52
N ALA A 57 -0.82 -6.77 -11.18
CA ALA A 57 -1.08 -5.60 -12.01
C ALA A 57 -0.31 -5.69 -13.33
N ASN A 58 -0.80 -5.02 -14.35
CA ASN A 58 -0.11 -4.94 -15.63
C ASN A 58 0.80 -3.71 -15.67
N ARG A 59 2.06 -3.93 -16.00
CA ARG A 59 2.96 -2.85 -16.41
C ARG A 59 2.90 -2.70 -17.92
N SER A 60 2.77 -1.46 -18.40
CA SER A 60 2.69 -1.19 -19.83
C SER A 60 3.54 0.01 -20.23
N ILE A 61 4.08 -0.06 -21.47
CA ILE A 61 4.66 1.08 -22.16
C ILE A 61 4.02 1.22 -23.54
N VAL A 62 4.09 2.43 -24.07
CA VAL A 62 3.54 2.77 -25.38
C VAL A 62 4.67 3.18 -26.32
N VAL A 63 4.76 2.54 -27.48
CA VAL A 63 5.71 2.86 -28.52
C VAL A 63 4.98 3.55 -29.67
N PHE A 64 5.31 4.81 -29.91
CA PHE A 64 4.74 5.58 -31.02
C PHE A 64 5.39 5.20 -32.33
N VAL A 65 4.58 4.97 -33.35
CA VAL A 65 5.01 4.58 -34.69
C VAL A 65 4.42 5.52 -35.71
N GLY A 66 5.28 6.14 -36.51
CA GLY A 66 4.87 6.99 -37.63
C GLY A 66 4.28 6.20 -38.81
N GLN A 67 3.78 6.91 -39.82
CA GLN A 67 3.18 6.28 -40.98
C GLN A 67 4.21 5.82 -42.04
N ALA A 68 5.31 6.55 -42.18
CA ALA A 68 6.19 6.37 -43.34
C ALA A 68 7.22 5.26 -43.14
N ARG A 69 7.85 5.15 -41.99
CA ARG A 69 8.96 4.24 -41.73
C ARG A 69 8.76 3.50 -40.41
N GLY A 70 8.90 2.19 -40.47
CA GLY A 70 9.02 1.38 -39.28
C GLY A 70 10.42 1.45 -38.65
N GLY A 71 10.56 0.84 -37.49
CA GLY A 71 11.78 0.81 -36.69
C GLY A 71 11.65 1.63 -35.41
N LEU A 72 12.64 1.50 -34.53
CA LEU A 72 12.70 2.18 -33.24
C LEU A 72 13.71 3.31 -33.27
N SER A 73 13.40 4.42 -32.63
CA SER A 73 14.39 5.44 -32.28
C SER A 73 15.34 4.89 -31.20
N GLY A 74 16.47 5.58 -30.99
CA GLY A 74 17.43 5.19 -29.95
C GLY A 74 16.80 5.17 -28.54
N SER A 75 15.97 6.17 -28.23
CA SER A 75 15.23 6.22 -26.96
C SER A 75 14.22 5.09 -26.82
N GLN A 76 13.41 4.84 -27.85
CA GLN A 76 12.44 3.73 -27.84
C GLN A 76 13.12 2.36 -27.68
N ARG A 77 14.28 2.17 -28.31
CA ARG A 77 15.07 0.96 -28.12
C ARG A 77 15.55 0.80 -26.70
N ALA A 78 16.01 1.89 -26.05
CA ALA A 78 16.40 1.88 -24.66
C ALA A 78 15.19 1.57 -23.74
N ASP A 79 14.01 2.14 -24.01
CA ASP A 79 12.78 1.88 -23.25
C ASP A 79 12.36 0.41 -23.36
N VAL A 80 12.38 -0.17 -24.56
CA VAL A 80 12.07 -1.59 -24.80
C VAL A 80 13.10 -2.50 -24.11
N MET A 81 14.37 -2.15 -24.14
CA MET A 81 15.42 -2.87 -23.41
C MET A 81 15.16 -2.81 -21.88
N GLY A 82 14.77 -1.64 -21.38
CA GLY A 82 14.36 -1.48 -19.97
C GLY A 82 13.18 -2.35 -19.59
N VAL A 83 12.18 -2.49 -20.48
CA VAL A 83 11.07 -3.43 -20.29
C VAL A 83 11.57 -4.87 -20.18
N ALA A 84 12.45 -5.30 -21.10
CA ALA A 84 12.98 -6.65 -21.08
C ALA A 84 13.72 -6.97 -19.77
N GLN A 85 14.61 -6.08 -19.35
CA GLN A 85 15.38 -6.24 -18.10
C GLN A 85 14.46 -6.25 -16.86
N THR A 86 13.42 -5.44 -16.87
CA THR A 86 12.47 -5.37 -15.77
C THR A 86 11.57 -6.62 -15.75
N TRP A 87 11.13 -7.08 -16.92
CA TRP A 87 10.36 -8.32 -17.03
C TRP A 87 11.11 -9.54 -16.50
N VAL A 88 12.41 -9.65 -16.77
CA VAL A 88 13.25 -10.74 -16.23
C VAL A 88 13.29 -10.76 -14.70
N ARG A 89 13.16 -9.60 -14.07
CA ARG A 89 13.18 -9.48 -12.60
C ARG A 89 11.83 -9.68 -11.94
N GLU A 90 10.75 -9.16 -12.56
CA GLU A 90 9.43 -9.03 -11.90
C GLU A 90 8.26 -9.62 -12.68
N GLY A 91 8.46 -10.03 -13.94
CA GLY A 91 7.38 -10.52 -14.78
C GLY A 91 6.85 -11.88 -14.33
N THR A 92 5.53 -12.00 -14.19
CA THR A 92 4.84 -13.24 -13.80
C THR A 92 4.23 -13.98 -14.97
N GLY A 93 4.11 -13.33 -16.13
CA GLY A 93 3.52 -13.89 -17.34
C GLY A 93 4.18 -13.41 -18.62
N ALA A 94 3.55 -13.68 -19.76
CA ALA A 94 4.08 -13.29 -21.06
C ALA A 94 4.08 -11.77 -21.27
N VAL A 95 5.01 -11.28 -22.09
CA VAL A 95 4.96 -9.94 -22.67
C VAL A 95 3.95 -9.94 -23.81
N ILE A 96 2.90 -9.18 -23.70
CA ILE A 96 1.87 -9.00 -24.72
C ILE A 96 2.21 -7.74 -25.53
N ALA A 97 2.30 -7.88 -26.82
CA ALA A 97 2.50 -6.76 -27.75
C ALA A 97 1.21 -6.55 -28.57
N ASP A 98 0.47 -5.50 -28.24
CA ASP A 98 -0.68 -5.06 -29.02
C ASP A 98 -0.19 -4.25 -30.21
N VAL A 99 -0.38 -4.77 -31.43
CA VAL A 99 0.07 -4.17 -32.68
C VAL A 99 -1.14 -3.80 -33.54
N PRO A 100 -1.24 -2.54 -34.00
CA PRO A 100 -2.39 -2.11 -34.79
C PRO A 100 -2.39 -2.73 -36.18
N ILE A 101 -3.59 -3.10 -36.64
CA ILE A 101 -3.86 -3.55 -38.01
C ILE A 101 -4.94 -2.68 -38.65
N ASP A 102 -5.03 -2.72 -39.97
CA ASP A 102 -6.01 -1.96 -40.78
C ASP A 102 -5.95 -0.44 -40.55
N THR A 103 -4.74 0.06 -40.35
CA THR A 103 -4.45 1.47 -40.05
C THR A 103 -3.40 2.02 -41.01
N PRO A 104 -3.33 3.36 -41.22
CA PRO A 104 -2.34 3.95 -42.12
C PRO A 104 -0.88 3.59 -41.79
N ASN A 105 -0.57 3.33 -40.51
CA ASN A 105 0.77 2.94 -40.04
C ASN A 105 0.93 1.45 -39.76
N ALA A 106 -0.01 0.60 -40.12
CA ALA A 106 0.04 -0.84 -39.81
C ALA A 106 1.32 -1.52 -40.32
N ARG A 107 1.76 -1.17 -41.57
CA ARG A 107 3.01 -1.70 -42.13
C ARG A 107 4.24 -1.28 -41.32
N ALA A 108 4.30 0.00 -40.91
CA ALA A 108 5.36 0.53 -40.08
C ALA A 108 5.34 -0.10 -38.68
N ALA A 109 4.17 -0.30 -38.10
CA ALA A 109 3.98 -0.98 -36.82
C ALA A 109 4.46 -2.43 -36.86
N ALA A 110 4.13 -3.17 -37.89
CA ALA A 110 4.62 -4.56 -38.07
C ALA A 110 6.15 -4.62 -38.21
N ALA A 111 6.76 -3.61 -38.88
CA ALA A 111 8.22 -3.53 -39.00
C ALA A 111 8.87 -3.18 -37.64
N SER A 112 8.29 -2.22 -36.91
CA SER A 112 8.75 -1.84 -35.56
C SER A 112 8.60 -3.00 -34.57
N PHE A 113 7.53 -3.77 -34.66
CA PHE A 113 7.33 -4.94 -33.77
C PHE A 113 8.44 -5.99 -33.97
N ARG A 114 8.89 -6.25 -35.19
CA ARG A 114 10.02 -7.18 -35.41
C ARG A 114 11.30 -6.71 -34.70
N GLU A 115 11.56 -5.41 -34.72
CA GLU A 115 12.70 -4.85 -34.00
C GLU A 115 12.47 -4.92 -32.48
N ILE A 116 11.26 -4.60 -31.98
CA ILE A 116 10.86 -4.77 -30.57
C ILE A 116 11.14 -6.21 -30.11
N GLN A 117 10.68 -7.19 -30.87
CA GLN A 117 10.89 -8.61 -30.56
C GLN A 117 12.39 -8.94 -30.46
N SER A 118 13.21 -8.44 -31.39
CA SER A 118 14.66 -8.63 -31.35
C SER A 118 15.29 -8.02 -30.10
N VAL A 119 14.89 -6.80 -29.72
CA VAL A 119 15.40 -6.11 -28.52
C VAL A 119 14.95 -6.82 -27.24
N LEU A 120 13.70 -7.26 -27.16
CA LEU A 120 13.19 -8.03 -26.01
C LEU A 120 13.98 -9.33 -25.83
N MET A 121 14.24 -10.06 -26.93
CA MET A 121 15.01 -11.30 -26.90
C MET A 121 16.48 -11.03 -26.50
N ALA A 122 17.08 -9.97 -27.00
CA ALA A 122 18.42 -9.54 -26.60
C ALA A 122 18.49 -9.16 -25.09
N GLY A 123 17.39 -8.64 -24.54
CA GLY A 123 17.25 -8.33 -23.11
C GLY A 123 16.92 -9.52 -22.21
N GLY A 124 16.81 -10.74 -22.76
CA GLY A 124 16.60 -11.98 -22.00
C GLY A 124 15.17 -12.52 -21.99
N VAL A 125 14.23 -11.90 -22.71
CA VAL A 125 12.86 -12.43 -22.84
C VAL A 125 12.85 -13.56 -23.87
N PRO A 126 12.50 -14.81 -23.50
CA PRO A 126 12.46 -15.90 -24.47
C PRO A 126 11.32 -15.68 -25.48
N SER A 127 11.52 -16.09 -26.72
CA SER A 127 10.54 -15.88 -27.81
C SER A 127 9.14 -16.45 -27.49
N ARG A 128 9.07 -17.56 -26.75
CA ARG A 128 7.81 -18.19 -26.30
C ARG A 128 7.03 -17.33 -25.28
N ALA A 129 7.71 -16.38 -24.61
CA ALA A 129 7.10 -15.46 -23.66
C ALA A 129 6.67 -14.14 -24.31
N ILE A 130 6.81 -14.00 -25.62
CA ILE A 130 6.37 -12.82 -26.36
C ILE A 130 5.13 -13.20 -27.16
N THR A 131 3.99 -12.61 -26.81
CA THR A 131 2.70 -12.85 -27.48
C THR A 131 2.33 -11.64 -28.32
N LEU A 132 2.10 -11.86 -29.61
CA LEU A 132 1.59 -10.84 -30.51
C LEU A 132 0.06 -10.84 -30.48
N HIS A 133 -0.52 -9.67 -30.18
CA HIS A 133 -1.94 -9.45 -30.28
C HIS A 133 -2.22 -8.32 -31.27
N HIS A 134 -3.12 -8.56 -32.22
CA HIS A 134 -3.54 -7.56 -33.20
C HIS A 134 -4.79 -6.84 -32.72
N TYR A 135 -4.80 -5.53 -32.84
CA TYR A 135 -5.97 -4.73 -32.48
C TYR A 135 -6.34 -3.72 -33.57
N ARG A 136 -7.61 -3.38 -33.65
CA ARG A 136 -8.13 -2.27 -34.45
C ARG A 136 -8.46 -1.11 -33.52
N PRO A 137 -7.93 0.10 -33.76
CA PRO A 137 -8.31 1.28 -32.98
C PRO A 137 -9.76 1.66 -33.24
N ASP A 138 -10.44 2.16 -32.23
CA ASP A 138 -11.82 2.62 -32.32
C ASP A 138 -11.95 3.89 -33.17
N ASP A 139 -10.93 4.77 -33.15
CA ASP A 139 -10.87 5.98 -33.96
C ASP A 139 -9.80 5.84 -35.06
N PRO A 140 -10.20 5.73 -36.33
CA PRO A 140 -9.28 5.61 -37.45
C PRO A 140 -8.48 6.90 -37.73
N ARG A 141 -8.81 8.02 -37.10
CA ARG A 141 -8.11 9.30 -37.29
C ARG A 141 -6.89 9.42 -36.40
N THR A 142 -6.81 8.66 -35.29
CA THR A 142 -5.66 8.65 -34.41
C THR A 142 -4.57 7.74 -34.97
N LEU A 143 -3.30 8.15 -34.82
CA LEU A 143 -2.18 7.26 -35.12
C LEU A 143 -2.09 6.22 -34.01
N PRO A 144 -2.42 4.97 -34.31
CA PRO A 144 -2.36 3.92 -33.32
C PRO A 144 -0.92 3.56 -32.96
N THR A 145 -0.73 3.15 -31.73
CA THR A 145 0.57 2.86 -31.12
C THR A 145 0.75 1.38 -30.87
N ILE A 146 2.00 0.93 -30.73
CA ILE A 146 2.26 -0.41 -30.18
C ILE A 146 2.26 -0.29 -28.66
N ARG A 147 1.52 -1.16 -27.98
CA ARG A 147 1.53 -1.26 -26.52
C ARG A 147 2.19 -2.57 -26.11
N LEU A 148 3.20 -2.46 -25.26
CA LEU A 148 3.81 -3.62 -24.62
C LEU A 148 3.33 -3.68 -23.18
N SER A 149 2.82 -4.82 -22.76
CA SER A 149 2.35 -5.03 -21.40
C SER A 149 2.74 -6.41 -20.88
N TYR A 150 2.92 -6.51 -19.57
CA TYR A 150 3.14 -7.79 -18.90
C TYR A 150 2.60 -7.73 -17.47
N PRO A 151 2.10 -8.85 -16.93
CA PRO A 151 1.65 -8.95 -15.56
C PRO A 151 2.86 -9.02 -14.61
N LYS A 152 2.69 -8.42 -13.45
CA LYS A 152 3.64 -8.47 -12.33
C LYS A 152 2.91 -8.44 -11.00
N ILE A 153 3.53 -8.99 -9.98
CA ILE A 153 3.06 -8.81 -8.60
C ILE A 153 3.43 -7.40 -8.14
N THR A 154 2.50 -6.73 -7.49
CA THR A 154 2.71 -5.39 -6.94
C THR A 154 2.07 -5.26 -5.57
N ALA A 155 2.67 -4.44 -4.72
CA ALA A 155 2.08 -4.04 -3.46
C ALA A 155 1.25 -2.78 -3.66
N VAL A 156 0.02 -2.77 -3.21
CA VAL A 156 -0.88 -1.62 -3.30
C VAL A 156 -1.55 -1.36 -1.96
N ALA A 157 -1.63 -0.10 -1.56
CA ALA A 157 -2.58 0.33 -0.56
C ALA A 157 -3.86 0.77 -1.27
N GLY A 158 -4.99 0.72 -0.57
CA GLY A 158 -6.27 1.11 -1.13
C GLY A 158 -6.28 2.54 -1.68
N PRO A 159 -7.38 2.96 -2.31
CA PRO A 159 -7.50 4.30 -2.89
C PRO A 159 -7.36 5.37 -1.81
N CYS A 160 -6.49 6.35 -2.06
CA CYS A 160 -6.29 7.52 -1.20
C CYS A 160 -6.97 8.74 -1.79
N GLY A 161 -7.25 9.74 -0.93
CA GLY A 161 -7.84 11.01 -1.36
C GLY A 161 -9.34 10.94 -1.57
N LEU A 162 -10.00 9.88 -1.10
CA LEU A 162 -11.44 9.84 -1.02
C LEU A 162 -11.89 10.91 -0.03
N TRP A 163 -12.81 11.77 -0.46
CA TRP A 163 -13.37 12.79 0.40
C TRP A 163 -14.41 12.13 1.33
N PRO A 164 -14.14 11.99 2.63
CA PRO A 164 -15.12 11.38 3.53
C PRO A 164 -16.32 12.30 3.71
N GLN A 165 -17.49 11.71 3.88
CA GLN A 165 -18.74 12.44 4.10
C GLN A 165 -18.80 13.07 5.51
N ASP A 166 -17.95 12.62 6.40
CA ASP A 166 -17.90 12.96 7.82
C ASP A 166 -16.83 14.02 8.17
N LEU A 167 -16.48 14.90 7.24
CA LEU A 167 -15.52 15.96 7.48
C LEU A 167 -16.11 17.10 8.31
N GLY A 168 -15.36 17.49 9.35
CA GLY A 168 -15.64 18.65 10.17
C GLY A 168 -16.54 18.41 11.36
N PRO A 169 -16.77 19.44 12.17
CA PRO A 169 -17.63 19.37 13.34
C PRO A 169 -19.09 19.19 12.92
N ASN A 170 -19.62 18.01 13.16
CA ASN A 170 -21.02 17.69 12.96
C ASN A 170 -21.51 16.90 14.18
N ILE A 171 -22.72 17.18 14.62
CA ILE A 171 -23.34 16.52 15.76
C ILE A 171 -23.52 15.01 15.50
N ASP A 172 -23.67 14.64 14.23
CA ASP A 172 -23.85 13.25 13.79
C ASP A 172 -22.51 12.54 13.52
N ASN A 173 -21.39 13.28 13.61
CA ASN A 173 -20.06 12.73 13.36
C ASN A 173 -19.41 12.21 14.65
N ALA A 174 -19.71 10.96 14.99
CA ALA A 174 -19.12 10.31 16.16
C ALA A 174 -17.58 10.30 16.11
N ALA A 175 -16.98 10.11 14.93
CA ALA A 175 -15.54 10.07 14.77
C ALA A 175 -14.87 11.40 15.15
N TYR A 176 -15.49 12.54 14.82
CA TYR A 176 -15.01 13.87 15.22
C TYR A 176 -15.07 14.05 16.74
N ASN A 177 -16.21 13.68 17.36
CA ASN A 177 -16.42 13.83 18.78
C ASN A 177 -15.52 12.90 19.61
N GLU A 178 -15.13 11.76 19.06
CA GLU A 178 -14.23 10.79 19.67
C GLU A 178 -12.74 11.10 19.42
N ASN A 179 -12.44 12.22 18.78
CA ASN A 179 -11.07 12.61 18.39
C ASN A 179 -10.32 11.52 17.62
N ARG A 180 -11.01 10.85 16.72
CA ARG A 180 -10.42 9.82 15.84
C ARG A 180 -9.80 10.47 14.60
N PRO A 181 -8.67 9.94 14.11
CA PRO A 181 -8.12 10.37 12.82
C PRO A 181 -9.12 10.14 11.68
N TYR A 182 -9.23 11.09 10.77
CA TYR A 182 -10.02 10.92 9.55
C TYR A 182 -9.61 9.68 8.75
N HIS A 183 -10.55 9.15 7.96
CA HIS A 183 -10.33 7.93 7.16
C HIS A 183 -9.05 7.99 6.31
N ASN A 184 -8.77 9.13 5.67
CA ASN A 184 -7.60 9.32 4.82
C ASN A 184 -6.26 9.41 5.58
N PHE A 185 -6.29 9.56 6.91
CA PHE A 185 -5.05 9.64 7.69
C PHE A 185 -4.23 8.36 7.54
N GLY A 186 -2.97 8.52 7.18
CA GLY A 186 -2.04 7.42 6.97
C GLY A 186 -2.14 6.71 5.62
N CYS A 187 -3.17 6.98 4.81
CA CYS A 187 -3.33 6.36 3.50
C CYS A 187 -2.13 6.65 2.57
N ALA A 188 -1.73 7.92 2.47
CA ALA A 188 -0.57 8.30 1.66
C ALA A 188 0.73 7.65 2.15
N THR A 189 0.90 7.51 3.47
CA THR A 189 2.05 6.81 4.06
C THR A 189 2.08 5.34 3.63
N GLN A 190 0.95 4.64 3.72
CA GLN A 190 0.86 3.24 3.29
C GLN A 190 1.06 3.09 1.78
N ARG A 191 0.53 4.02 0.99
CA ARG A 191 0.72 4.03 -0.47
C ARG A 191 2.20 4.25 -0.84
N ASN A 192 2.88 5.19 -0.16
CA ASN A 192 4.30 5.43 -0.38
C ASN A 192 5.13 4.22 0.04
N LEU A 193 4.81 3.60 1.18
CA LEU A 193 5.47 2.38 1.63
C LEU A 193 5.27 1.25 0.61
N ALA A 194 4.05 1.03 0.13
CA ALA A 194 3.77 0.03 -0.90
C ALA A 194 4.58 0.27 -2.18
N ALA A 195 4.72 1.54 -2.60
CA ALA A 195 5.51 1.90 -3.78
C ALA A 195 7.03 1.69 -3.61
N MET A 196 7.52 1.65 -2.37
CA MET A 196 8.94 1.43 -2.05
C MET A 196 9.30 -0.06 -1.91
N ILE A 197 8.33 -0.96 -1.89
CA ILE A 197 8.57 -2.40 -1.77
C ILE A 197 9.15 -2.91 -3.09
N ASP A 198 10.38 -3.40 -3.04
CA ASP A 198 11.09 -3.95 -4.22
C ASP A 198 10.46 -5.26 -4.67
N ASN A 199 10.23 -6.18 -3.74
CA ASN A 199 9.60 -7.46 -4.03
C ASN A 199 8.36 -7.65 -3.14
N PRO A 200 7.15 -7.47 -3.68
CA PRO A 200 5.91 -7.64 -2.91
C PRO A 200 5.72 -9.03 -2.29
N ALA A 201 6.32 -10.07 -2.86
CA ALA A 201 6.25 -11.42 -2.31
C ALA A 201 6.90 -11.51 -0.91
N ASP A 202 7.84 -10.63 -0.58
CA ASP A 202 8.48 -10.58 0.74
C ASP A 202 7.50 -10.17 1.87
N LEU A 203 6.35 -9.60 1.52
CA LEU A 203 5.29 -9.28 2.49
C LEU A 203 4.56 -10.55 2.95
N GLU A 204 4.45 -11.54 2.08
CA GLU A 204 3.80 -12.82 2.38
C GLU A 204 4.80 -13.83 2.92
N GLN A 205 5.96 -13.92 2.30
CA GLN A 205 7.04 -14.83 2.68
C GLN A 205 8.39 -14.09 2.61
N PRO A 206 8.84 -13.55 3.74
CA PRO A 206 10.13 -12.86 3.80
C PRO A 206 11.28 -13.77 3.37
N ARG A 207 12.20 -13.22 2.60
CA ARG A 207 13.43 -13.91 2.22
C ARG A 207 14.30 -14.15 3.46
N PRO A 208 15.07 -15.26 3.50
CA PRO A 208 16.03 -15.48 4.57
C PRO A 208 17.02 -14.32 4.66
N GLU A 209 17.36 -13.92 5.87
CA GLU A 209 18.34 -12.89 6.12
C GLU A 209 19.70 -13.27 5.54
N SER A 210 20.34 -12.36 4.83
CA SER A 210 21.74 -12.51 4.45
C SER A 210 22.61 -12.38 5.70
N PRO A 211 23.63 -13.22 5.90
CA PRO A 211 24.55 -13.06 7.00
C PRO A 211 25.15 -11.64 7.00
N ALA A 212 25.03 -10.95 8.13
CA ALA A 212 25.61 -9.63 8.25
C ALA A 212 27.14 -9.71 8.12
N TYR A 213 27.73 -8.77 7.38
CA TYR A 213 29.19 -8.65 7.34
C TYR A 213 29.70 -8.24 8.73
N THR A 214 30.35 -9.19 9.43
CA THR A 214 30.67 -9.06 10.85
C THR A 214 32.03 -8.44 11.12
N ALA A 215 32.93 -8.31 10.13
CA ALA A 215 34.31 -7.89 10.33
C ALA A 215 34.47 -6.58 11.09
N ARG A 216 33.60 -5.60 10.85
CA ARG A 216 33.59 -4.34 11.61
C ARG A 216 33.18 -4.55 13.06
N ARG A 217 32.19 -5.39 13.29
CA ARG A 217 31.69 -5.74 14.63
C ARG A 217 32.74 -6.52 15.40
N ASP A 218 33.39 -7.48 14.76
CA ASP A 218 34.45 -8.28 15.35
C ASP A 218 35.63 -7.40 15.76
N SER A 219 36.04 -6.46 14.91
CA SER A 219 37.06 -5.46 15.24
C SER A 219 36.67 -4.55 16.41
N ALA A 220 35.40 -4.15 16.51
CA ALA A 220 34.90 -3.36 17.65
C ALA A 220 34.92 -4.20 18.95
N PHE A 221 34.50 -5.46 18.89
CA PHE A 221 34.56 -6.36 20.05
C PHE A 221 35.99 -6.65 20.50
N GLU A 222 36.93 -6.78 19.58
CA GLU A 222 38.33 -6.95 19.91
C GLU A 222 38.90 -5.76 20.66
N LYS A 223 38.61 -4.54 20.18
CA LYS A 223 38.99 -3.30 20.85
C LYS A 223 38.36 -3.22 22.25
N TYR A 224 37.08 -3.55 22.37
CA TYR A 224 36.38 -3.57 23.65
C TYR A 224 37.02 -4.53 24.66
N ARG A 225 37.33 -5.76 24.24
CA ARG A 225 38.00 -6.76 25.09
C ARG A 225 39.39 -6.30 25.56
N LYS A 226 40.09 -5.52 24.73
CA LYS A 226 41.41 -4.94 25.05
C LYS A 226 41.29 -3.66 25.87
N GLY A 227 40.10 -3.19 26.22
CA GLY A 227 39.88 -1.94 26.95
C GLY A 227 40.24 -0.70 26.14
N THR A 228 40.34 -0.81 24.82
CA THR A 228 40.66 0.34 23.92
C THR A 228 39.37 0.93 23.35
N SER A 229 39.41 2.22 23.00
CA SER A 229 38.25 2.90 22.40
C SER A 229 37.80 2.22 21.11
N THR A 230 36.51 1.95 21.00
CA THR A 230 35.88 1.41 19.79
C THR A 230 35.64 2.50 18.73
N ALA A 231 35.80 3.77 19.09
CA ALA A 231 35.65 4.88 18.17
C ALA A 231 36.65 4.80 17.02
N THR A 232 36.21 5.14 15.83
CA THR A 232 37.07 5.26 14.67
C THR A 232 37.69 6.66 14.64
N THR A 233 39.00 6.74 14.55
CA THR A 233 39.68 8.02 14.31
C THR A 233 39.59 8.33 12.83
N TYR A 234 38.81 9.34 12.49
CA TYR A 234 38.74 9.83 11.10
C TYR A 234 39.93 10.74 10.82
N PRO A 235 40.53 10.68 9.63
CA PRO A 235 41.52 11.68 9.21
C PRO A 235 40.94 13.09 9.32
N GLU A 236 41.79 14.05 9.68
CA GLU A 236 41.35 15.46 9.83
C GLU A 236 40.67 16.03 8.57
N ALA A 237 41.08 15.54 7.39
CA ALA A 237 40.47 15.92 6.11
C ALA A 237 39.00 15.51 5.97
N ASP A 238 38.57 14.47 6.67
CA ASP A 238 37.18 13.95 6.63
C ASP A 238 36.28 14.56 7.70
N LYS A 239 36.87 15.38 8.58
CA LYS A 239 36.06 16.19 9.52
C LYS A 239 35.42 17.31 8.72
N ALA A 240 34.14 17.19 8.44
CA ALA A 240 33.38 18.29 7.88
C ALA A 240 33.60 19.52 8.76
N LYS A 241 34.35 20.48 8.26
CA LYS A 241 34.42 21.81 8.87
C LYS A 241 33.04 22.40 8.68
N LEU A 242 32.22 22.35 9.72
CA LEU A 242 31.03 23.20 9.82
C LEU A 242 31.58 24.62 9.65
N SER A 243 31.30 25.24 8.52
CA SER A 243 31.66 26.63 8.29
C SER A 243 31.06 27.44 9.44
N ASP A 244 31.92 28.17 10.14
CA ASP A 244 31.55 29.20 11.09
C ASP A 244 30.77 30.30 10.34
N SER A 245 29.50 30.05 10.04
CA SER A 245 28.57 31.04 9.52
C SER A 245 27.87 31.77 10.68
N GLY A 246 28.66 32.29 11.60
CA GLY A 246 28.17 32.96 12.80
C GLY A 246 29.15 34.01 13.32
N LYS A 247 29.46 35.00 12.48
CA LYS A 247 29.91 36.33 12.93
C LYS A 247 29.27 37.39 12.05
#